data_d16b25dceedc9d76d0ca0afd1308d406
#
_entry.id   d16b25dceedc9d76d0ca0afd1308d406
#
_cell.length_a   1.000
_cell.length_b   1.000
_cell.length_c   1.000
_cell.angle_alpha   90.00
_cell.angle_beta   90.00
_cell.angle_gamma   90.00
#
_symmetry.space_group_name_H-M   'P 1'
#
loop_
_entity.id
_entity.type
_entity.pdbx_description
1 polymer ?
#
loop_
_entity_poly.entity_id
_entity_poly.type
_entity_poly.pdbx_seq_one_letter_code
_entity_poly.pdbx_strand_id
1 'polypeptide(L)' 'MPITREMTITEINVLNAIKNSATYDLPIQARELRQQLGLSKRSLEAVIENLRVIYKQPIVAKKKQPSGYYLPRN' A
#
# COMPACT_ATOMS: atom_id res chain seq x y z
N MET A 1 -19.97 16.34 -9.82
CA MET A 1 -19.55 16.11 -8.45
C MET A 1 -18.73 14.84 -8.35
N PRO A 2 -17.48 14.92 -7.93
CA PRO A 2 -16.70 13.71 -7.83
C PRO A 2 -17.27 12.80 -6.74
N ILE A 3 -17.47 11.56 -7.10
CA ILE A 3 -17.90 10.56 -6.14
C ILE A 3 -16.66 10.09 -5.41
N THR A 4 -16.51 10.51 -4.16
CA THR A 4 -15.45 10.01 -3.32
C THR A 4 -15.96 8.73 -2.65
N ARG A 5 -15.44 7.61 -3.11
CA ARG A 5 -15.71 6.35 -2.47
C ARG A 5 -14.93 6.30 -1.16
N GLU A 6 -15.60 5.94 -0.08
CA GLU A 6 -14.93 5.76 1.19
C GLU A 6 -13.99 4.56 1.13
N MET A 7 -12.83 4.67 1.76
CA MET A 7 -11.91 3.56 1.85
C MET A 7 -12.53 2.40 2.65
N THR A 8 -12.35 1.20 2.15
CA THR A 8 -12.70 0.01 2.91
C THR A 8 -11.73 -0.17 4.07
N ILE A 9 -12.11 -0.98 5.06
CA ILE A 9 -11.23 -1.29 6.18
C ILE A 9 -9.92 -1.91 5.68
N THR A 10 -9.99 -2.77 4.68
CA THR A 10 -8.81 -3.38 4.09
C THR A 10 -7.88 -2.33 3.48
N GLU A 11 -8.44 -1.38 2.74
CA GLU A 11 -7.66 -0.30 2.13
C GLU A 11 -6.99 0.56 3.19
N ILE A 12 -7.73 0.91 4.24
CA ILE A 12 -7.18 1.69 5.36
C ILE A 12 -6.04 0.93 6.03
N ASN A 13 -6.22 -0.36 6.27
CA ASN A 13 -5.21 -1.17 6.94
C ASN A 13 -3.93 -1.29 6.11
N VAL A 14 -4.06 -1.48 4.81
CA VAL A 14 -2.90 -1.54 3.91
C VAL A 14 -2.17 -0.20 3.90
N LEU A 15 -2.91 0.89 3.75
CA LEU A 15 -2.31 2.22 3.72
C LEU A 15 -1.59 2.53 5.03
N ASN A 16 -2.22 2.25 6.17
CA ASN A 16 -1.61 2.49 7.48
C ASN A 16 -0.38 1.63 7.71
N ALA A 17 -0.40 0.38 7.28
CA ALA A 17 0.75 -0.49 7.40
C ALA A 17 1.96 0.06 6.64
N ILE A 18 1.72 0.53 5.41
CA ILE A 18 2.78 1.12 4.60
C ILE A 18 3.24 2.45 5.22
N LYS A 19 2.30 3.29 5.59
CA LYS A 19 2.59 4.62 6.12
C LYS A 19 3.39 4.56 7.42
N ASN A 20 3.04 3.62 8.30
CA ASN A 20 3.64 3.56 9.64
C ASN A 20 4.92 2.71 9.69
N SER A 21 5.06 1.74 8.79
CA SER A 21 6.13 0.74 8.88
C SER A 21 7.16 0.84 7.78
N ALA A 22 6.85 1.51 6.67
CA ALA A 22 7.71 1.49 5.48
C ALA A 22 8.34 2.84 5.22
N THR A 23 9.65 2.82 4.91
CA THR A 23 10.40 3.99 4.46
C THR A 23 11.12 3.64 3.18
N TYR A 24 11.76 4.63 2.56
CA TYR A 24 12.59 4.37 1.38
C TYR A 24 13.69 3.35 1.68
N ASP A 25 14.32 3.47 2.84
CA ASP A 25 15.42 2.57 3.23
C ASP A 25 14.92 1.20 3.68
N LEU A 26 13.72 1.15 4.25
CA LEU A 26 13.13 -0.09 4.74
C LEU A 26 11.69 -0.20 4.26
N PRO A 27 11.48 -0.45 2.95
CA PRO A 27 10.12 -0.64 2.44
C PRO A 27 9.52 -1.95 2.97
N ILE A 28 8.20 -1.99 3.06
CA ILE A 28 7.52 -3.19 3.52
C ILE A 28 7.27 -4.11 2.31
N GLN A 29 7.65 -5.37 2.44
CA GLN A 29 7.48 -6.33 1.37
C GLN A 29 6.00 -6.72 1.22
N ALA A 30 5.60 -6.99 -0.02
CA ALA A 30 4.24 -7.44 -0.30
C ALA A 30 3.88 -8.70 0.49
N ARG A 31 4.82 -9.62 0.60
CA ARG A 31 4.64 -10.85 1.37
C ARG A 31 4.30 -10.56 2.83
N GLU A 32 4.98 -9.58 3.41
CA GLU A 32 4.75 -9.19 4.79
C GLU A 32 3.37 -8.57 4.98
N LEU A 33 2.98 -7.67 4.07
CA LEU A 33 1.65 -7.10 4.08
C LEU A 33 0.57 -8.16 3.96
N ARG A 34 0.78 -9.13 3.07
CA ARG A 34 -0.18 -10.20 2.86
C ARG A 34 -0.34 -11.05 4.13
N GLN A 35 0.76 -11.36 4.79
CA GLN A 35 0.72 -12.15 6.02
C GLN A 35 0.05 -11.41 7.17
N GLN A 36 0.37 -10.13 7.33
CA GLN A 36 -0.21 -9.33 8.39
C GLN A 36 -1.72 -9.15 8.23
N LEU A 37 -2.18 -9.00 7.00
CA LEU A 37 -3.56 -8.63 6.72
C LEU A 37 -4.40 -9.78 6.16
N GLY A 38 -3.79 -10.95 5.99
CA GLY A 38 -4.52 -12.12 5.48
C GLY A 38 -4.99 -11.95 4.05
N LEU A 39 -4.21 -11.27 3.21
CA LEU A 39 -4.61 -10.99 1.83
C LEU A 39 -3.90 -11.90 0.85
N SER A 40 -4.59 -12.25 -0.24
CA SER A 40 -3.96 -12.90 -1.37
C SER A 40 -3.15 -11.87 -2.17
N LYS A 41 -2.26 -12.37 -3.03
CA LYS A 41 -1.47 -11.49 -3.90
C LYS A 41 -2.37 -10.60 -4.76
N ARG A 42 -3.42 -11.20 -5.34
CA ARG A 42 -4.37 -10.48 -6.19
C ARG A 42 -5.11 -9.39 -5.39
N SER A 43 -5.56 -9.72 -4.19
CA SER A 43 -6.27 -8.75 -3.36
C SER A 43 -5.37 -7.59 -2.97
N LEU A 44 -4.13 -7.88 -2.58
CA LEU A 44 -3.18 -6.84 -2.24
C LEU A 44 -2.90 -5.92 -3.43
N GLU A 45 -2.65 -6.49 -4.60
CA GLU A 45 -2.39 -5.70 -5.80
C GLU A 45 -3.58 -4.80 -6.15
N ALA A 46 -4.79 -5.33 -6.04
CA ALA A 46 -6.00 -4.55 -6.29
C ALA A 46 -6.14 -3.39 -5.30
N VAL A 47 -5.87 -3.64 -4.02
CA VAL A 47 -5.93 -2.60 -3.00
C VAL A 47 -4.88 -1.51 -3.26
N ILE A 48 -3.65 -1.90 -3.57
CA ILE A 48 -2.57 -0.95 -3.87
C ILE A 48 -2.95 -0.08 -5.06
N GLU A 49 -3.48 -0.69 -6.12
CA GLU A 49 -3.92 0.05 -7.30
C GLU A 49 -5.02 1.04 -6.96
N ASN A 50 -6.01 0.62 -6.18
CA ASN A 50 -7.09 1.51 -5.77
C ASN A 50 -6.57 2.69 -4.96
N LEU A 51 -5.65 2.45 -4.04
CA LEU A 51 -5.06 3.52 -3.26
C LEU A 51 -4.32 4.53 -4.13
N ARG A 52 -3.61 4.04 -5.15
CA ARG A 52 -2.85 4.92 -6.05
C ARG A 52 -3.75 5.70 -7.00
N VAL A 53 -4.77 5.04 -7.56
CA VAL A 53 -5.60 5.62 -8.63
C VAL A 53 -6.78 6.38 -8.05
N ILE A 54 -7.54 5.77 -7.15
CA ILE A 54 -8.77 6.36 -6.62
C ILE A 54 -8.46 7.41 -5.56
N TYR A 55 -7.57 7.07 -4.62
CA TYR A 55 -7.29 7.92 -3.47
C TYR A 55 -6.03 8.77 -3.63
N LYS A 56 -5.37 8.64 -4.78
CA LYS A 56 -4.18 9.44 -5.12
C LYS A 56 -3.05 9.33 -4.09
N GLN A 57 -2.95 8.19 -3.44
CA GLN A 57 -1.85 7.96 -2.50
C GLN A 57 -0.57 7.61 -3.28
N PRO A 58 0.55 8.30 -3.02
CA PRO A 58 1.77 8.10 -3.80
C PRO A 58 2.56 6.88 -3.33
N ILE A 59 1.94 5.71 -3.39
CA ILE A 59 2.62 4.48 -3.02
C ILE A 59 3.60 4.09 -4.11
N VAL A 60 4.85 3.84 -3.73
CA VAL A 60 5.91 3.46 -4.66
C VAL A 60 6.31 2.02 -4.42
N ALA A 61 6.44 1.26 -5.49
CA ALA A 61 6.97 -0.10 -5.44
C ALA A 61 8.46 -0.05 -5.77
N LYS A 62 9.29 -0.24 -4.75
CA LYS A 62 10.74 -0.24 -4.92
C LYS A 62 11.18 -1.61 -5.41
N LYS A 63 11.85 -1.65 -6.56
CA LYS A 63 12.29 -2.91 -7.17
C LYS A 63 13.71 -3.31 -6.80
N LYS A 64 14.55 -2.35 -6.40
CA LYS A 64 15.90 -2.65 -5.94
C LYS A 64 15.87 -3.12 -4.49
N GLN A 65 16.84 -3.92 -4.10
CA GLN A 65 16.95 -4.37 -2.73
C GLN A 65 17.30 -3.22 -1.78
N PRO A 66 16.68 -3.10 -0.62
CA PRO A 66 15.53 -3.90 -0.19
C PRO A 66 14.26 -3.51 -0.95
N SER A 67 13.56 -4.49 -1.50
CA SER A 67 12.37 -4.26 -2.30
C SER A 67 11.11 -4.19 -1.44
N GLY A 68 10.06 -3.56 -1.95
CA GLY A 68 8.80 -3.46 -1.25
C GLY A 68 8.06 -2.17 -1.58
N TYR A 69 7.05 -1.88 -0.79
CA TYR A 69 6.24 -0.67 -0.95
C TYR A 69 6.60 0.36 0.11
N TYR A 70 6.53 1.63 -0.25
CA TYR A 70 6.70 2.71 0.70
C TYR A 70 5.95 3.96 0.24
N LEU A 71 5.73 4.88 1.16
CA LEU A 71 5.17 6.20 0.86
C LEU A 71 6.28 7.22 0.99
N PRO A 72 6.65 7.90 -0.10
CA PRO A 72 7.70 8.93 0.00
C PRO A 72 7.23 10.07 0.89
N ARG A 73 8.14 10.62 1.64
CA ARG A 73 7.88 11.83 2.43
C ARG A 73 8.27 13.04 1.60
N ASN A 74 7.45 14.06 1.67
CA ASN A 74 7.74 15.33 1.03
C ASN A 74 8.64 16.18 1.93
#